data_8f7c0508a2ffc5e27ddc55fc416988e7
#
_entry.id   8f7c0508a2ffc5e27ddc55fc416988e7
#
_cell.length_a   1.000
_cell.length_b   1.000
_cell.length_c   1.000
_cell.angle_alpha   90.00
_cell.angle_beta   90.00
_cell.angle_gamma   90.00
#
_symmetry.space_group_name_H-M   'P 1'
#
loop_
_entity.id
_entity.type
_entity.pdbx_description
1 polymer ?
#
loop_
_entity_poly.entity_id
_entity_poly.type
_entity_poly.pdbx_seq_one_letter_code
_entity_poly.pdbx_strand_id
1 'polypeptide(L)'
;ERWVREWLHGQVAAGYIEYPGNEKFLLSDEAAMVLADEASPAFCAGGVSHIPQLMGDVLLRIPEAFKTGVGLTYDELGPEAARGVERLLAPWFRHKLVPVALPALDGVVAKLEQGARVADLGCGAGVALLEIAKAYPKSELHGYDISQYALERAAANKAAAGVSNVTFHDAKVEPMPGDASFDFITTLDCIHDMAHPSDAIRAIRNAIKPDGTWFIADIHCGESLEENLEMANPMLPMLYGFSVLCCMSSSLSTPEGEGLGTVGFGGAMAKKMTGEAGFSKFKMHDFDNPLNAYYEVRV
;
A
#
# COMPACT_ATOMS: atom_id res chain seq x y z
N GLU A 1 2.38 25.49 -27.82
CA GLU A 1 1.67 26.59 -27.13
C GLU A 1 0.15 26.31 -27.07
N ARG A 2 -0.55 26.12 -28.22
CA ARG A 2 -2.02 25.98 -28.29
C ARG A 2 -2.55 24.84 -27.40
N TRP A 3 -1.92 23.67 -27.39
CA TRP A 3 -2.31 22.52 -26.54
C TRP A 3 -2.19 22.84 -25.06
N VAL A 4 -1.08 23.47 -24.64
CA VAL A 4 -0.87 23.85 -23.24
C VAL A 4 -1.89 24.86 -22.77
N ARG A 5 -2.21 25.85 -23.59
CA ARG A 5 -3.23 26.88 -23.30
C ARG A 5 -4.62 26.24 -23.11
N GLU A 6 -5.02 25.34 -24.02
CA GLU A 6 -6.30 24.63 -23.89
C GLU A 6 -6.38 23.80 -22.63
N TRP A 7 -5.30 23.08 -22.33
CA TRP A 7 -5.21 22.30 -21.09
C TRP A 7 -5.29 23.19 -19.84
N LEU A 8 -4.56 24.30 -19.81
CA LEU A 8 -4.61 25.24 -18.71
C LEU A 8 -6.01 25.84 -18.54
N HIS A 9 -6.70 26.18 -19.63
CA HIS A 9 -8.09 26.66 -19.54
C HIS A 9 -9.00 25.60 -18.92
N GLY A 10 -8.83 24.33 -19.27
CA GLY A 10 -9.55 23.22 -18.65
C GLY A 10 -9.28 23.12 -17.14
N GLN A 11 -8.01 23.26 -16.71
CA GLN A 11 -7.65 23.23 -15.29
C GLN A 11 -8.24 24.42 -14.50
N VAL A 12 -8.28 25.61 -15.12
CA VAL A 12 -8.96 26.79 -14.52
C VAL A 12 -10.46 26.53 -14.40
N ALA A 13 -11.09 26.03 -15.45
CA ALA A 13 -12.52 25.72 -15.42
C ALA A 13 -12.88 24.64 -14.39
N ALA A 14 -11.97 23.72 -14.10
CA ALA A 14 -12.10 22.70 -13.06
C ALA A 14 -11.76 23.20 -11.64
N GLY A 15 -11.21 24.44 -11.51
CA GLY A 15 -10.83 25.02 -10.23
C GLY A 15 -9.50 24.49 -9.64
N TYR A 16 -8.69 23.78 -10.44
CA TYR A 16 -7.38 23.27 -9.99
C TYR A 16 -6.28 24.31 -10.02
N ILE A 17 -6.39 25.31 -10.90
CA ILE A 17 -5.46 26.44 -11.00
C ILE A 17 -6.22 27.76 -11.11
N GLU A 18 -5.58 28.84 -10.71
CA GLU A 18 -6.12 30.18 -10.74
C GLU A 18 -5.76 30.91 -12.04
N TYR A 19 -6.63 31.83 -12.48
CA TYR A 19 -6.40 32.72 -13.60
C TYR A 19 -6.49 34.18 -13.16
N PRO A 20 -5.37 34.79 -12.73
CA PRO A 20 -5.37 36.22 -12.31
C PRO A 20 -5.50 37.20 -13.48
N GLY A 21 -5.66 36.74 -14.71
CA GLY A 21 -5.72 37.52 -15.91
C GLY A 21 -4.38 37.66 -16.65
N ASN A 22 -4.40 38.39 -17.77
CA ASN A 22 -3.20 38.65 -18.59
C ASN A 22 -2.44 37.41 -19.03
N GLU A 23 -3.16 36.35 -19.42
CA GLU A 23 -2.60 35.06 -19.84
C GLU A 23 -1.64 34.41 -18.81
N LYS A 24 -1.82 34.76 -17.53
CA LYS A 24 -1.10 34.14 -16.42
C LYS A 24 -1.94 33.06 -15.76
N PHE A 25 -1.28 31.99 -15.35
CA PHE A 25 -1.88 30.86 -14.65
C PHE A 25 -1.06 30.63 -13.38
N LEU A 26 -1.74 30.36 -12.27
CA LEU A 26 -1.12 30.18 -10.97
C LEU A 26 -1.62 28.89 -10.35
N LEU A 27 -0.70 28.03 -9.95
CA LEU A 27 -0.97 26.93 -9.02
C LEU A 27 -0.71 27.49 -7.62
N SER A 28 -1.73 27.53 -6.75
CA SER A 28 -1.53 27.98 -5.37
C SER A 28 -0.59 27.03 -4.61
N ASP A 29 -0.01 27.50 -3.51
CA ASP A 29 0.91 26.68 -2.72
C ASP A 29 0.20 25.43 -2.16
N GLU A 30 -1.05 25.56 -1.73
CA GLU A 30 -1.87 24.45 -1.26
C GLU A 30 -2.16 23.42 -2.38
N ALA A 31 -2.51 23.91 -3.58
CA ALA A 31 -2.71 23.03 -4.72
C ALA A 31 -1.40 22.37 -5.18
N ALA A 32 -0.27 23.07 -5.09
CA ALA A 32 1.04 22.51 -5.39
C ALA A 32 1.42 21.37 -4.42
N MET A 33 1.16 21.53 -3.13
CA MET A 33 1.39 20.48 -2.12
C MET A 33 0.64 19.19 -2.45
N VAL A 34 -0.56 19.28 -2.99
CA VAL A 34 -1.42 18.10 -3.29
C VAL A 34 -1.14 17.52 -4.67
N LEU A 35 -0.86 18.35 -5.66
CA LEU A 35 -0.85 17.94 -7.06
C LEU A 35 0.55 17.87 -7.69
N ALA A 36 1.54 18.61 -7.18
CA ALA A 36 2.82 18.79 -7.87
C ALA A 36 4.05 18.49 -7.01
N ASP A 37 4.01 18.70 -5.71
CA ASP A 37 5.15 18.49 -4.82
C ASP A 37 5.16 17.06 -4.25
N GLU A 38 5.92 16.16 -4.88
CA GLU A 38 6.06 14.75 -4.42
C GLU A 38 6.77 14.62 -3.05
N ALA A 39 7.39 15.68 -2.53
CA ALA A 39 7.96 15.69 -1.19
C ALA A 39 6.94 16.09 -0.12
N SER A 40 5.81 16.65 -0.52
CA SER A 40 4.75 17.07 0.39
C SER A 40 4.08 15.88 1.09
N PRO A 41 3.79 15.99 2.41
CA PRO A 41 2.98 14.99 3.12
C PRO A 41 1.52 14.90 2.63
N ALA A 42 1.05 15.91 1.90
CA ALA A 42 -0.29 15.98 1.33
C ALA A 42 -0.36 15.52 -0.14
N PHE A 43 0.76 15.12 -0.76
CA PHE A 43 0.78 14.72 -2.16
C PHE A 43 -0.09 13.50 -2.42
N CYS A 44 -1.04 13.62 -3.35
CA CYS A 44 -1.94 12.52 -3.73
C CYS A 44 -2.06 12.29 -5.25
N ALA A 45 -1.51 13.17 -6.09
CA ALA A 45 -1.59 13.03 -7.54
C ALA A 45 -0.90 11.75 -8.08
N GLY A 46 -0.06 11.11 -7.28
CA GLY A 46 0.49 9.78 -7.56
C GLY A 46 -0.58 8.73 -7.82
N GLY A 47 -1.66 8.76 -7.03
CA GLY A 47 -2.76 7.81 -7.12
C GLY A 47 -3.55 7.85 -8.44
N VAL A 48 -3.44 8.94 -9.21
CA VAL A 48 -4.10 9.05 -10.52
C VAL A 48 -3.19 8.72 -11.69
N SER A 49 -1.90 8.52 -11.47
CA SER A 49 -0.92 8.34 -12.55
C SER A 49 -1.09 7.04 -13.35
N HIS A 50 -1.69 6.00 -12.76
CA HIS A 50 -1.95 4.72 -13.41
C HIS A 50 -3.38 4.59 -13.98
N ILE A 51 -4.27 5.57 -13.71
CA ILE A 51 -5.66 5.54 -14.22
C ILE A 51 -5.73 5.36 -15.76
N PRO A 52 -4.90 6.04 -16.59
CA PRO A 52 -4.96 5.82 -18.03
C PRO A 52 -4.73 4.37 -18.45
N GLN A 53 -3.84 3.64 -17.77
CA GLN A 53 -3.60 2.23 -18.04
C GLN A 53 -4.77 1.35 -17.59
N LEU A 54 -5.33 1.60 -16.39
CA LEU A 54 -6.51 0.90 -15.90
C LEU A 54 -7.72 1.12 -16.81
N MET A 55 -7.93 2.33 -17.30
CA MET A 55 -9.02 2.66 -18.21
C MET A 55 -8.79 2.16 -19.65
N GLY A 56 -7.56 1.81 -20.02
CA GLY A 56 -7.22 1.20 -21.30
C GLY A 56 -7.26 -0.33 -21.23
N ASP A 57 -6.11 -0.92 -21.01
CA ASP A 57 -5.90 -2.37 -21.14
C ASP A 57 -6.65 -3.20 -20.11
N VAL A 58 -6.65 -2.77 -18.84
CA VAL A 58 -7.31 -3.50 -17.75
C VAL A 58 -8.82 -3.51 -17.94
N LEU A 59 -9.43 -2.32 -18.18
CA LEU A 59 -10.87 -2.20 -18.37
C LEU A 59 -11.40 -3.09 -19.49
N LEU A 60 -10.65 -3.28 -20.58
CA LEU A 60 -11.05 -4.14 -21.70
C LEU A 60 -11.05 -5.63 -21.34
N ARG A 61 -10.33 -6.05 -20.31
CA ARG A 61 -10.21 -7.43 -19.84
C ARG A 61 -11.22 -7.77 -18.74
N ILE A 62 -11.71 -6.79 -18.00
CA ILE A 62 -12.68 -6.98 -16.89
C ILE A 62 -13.97 -7.72 -17.29
N PRO A 63 -14.56 -7.51 -18.50
CA PRO A 63 -15.74 -8.30 -18.90
C PRO A 63 -15.52 -9.81 -18.90
N GLU A 64 -14.29 -10.28 -19.13
CA GLU A 64 -13.97 -11.70 -19.05
C GLU A 64 -13.87 -12.17 -17.60
N ALA A 65 -13.29 -11.35 -16.71
CA ALA A 65 -13.29 -11.63 -15.27
C ALA A 65 -14.71 -11.77 -14.70
N PHE A 66 -15.66 -10.94 -15.13
CA PHE A 66 -17.06 -11.06 -14.74
C PHE A 66 -17.74 -12.36 -15.22
N LYS A 67 -17.26 -12.96 -16.33
CA LYS A 67 -17.80 -14.24 -16.84
C LYS A 67 -17.17 -15.45 -16.17
N THR A 68 -15.86 -15.40 -15.97
CA THR A 68 -15.06 -16.54 -15.48
C THR A 68 -14.94 -16.59 -13.97
N GLY A 69 -15.12 -15.45 -13.29
CA GLY A 69 -14.81 -15.28 -11.88
C GLY A 69 -13.30 -15.15 -11.59
N VAL A 70 -12.45 -15.15 -12.63
CA VAL A 70 -10.99 -15.05 -12.47
C VAL A 70 -10.53 -13.69 -12.96
N GLY A 71 -9.86 -12.95 -12.06
CA GLY A 71 -9.35 -11.62 -12.31
C GLY A 71 -7.94 -11.62 -12.91
N LEU A 72 -7.23 -10.50 -12.78
CA LEU A 72 -5.90 -10.26 -13.32
C LEU A 72 -4.88 -10.30 -12.18
N THR A 73 -3.73 -10.91 -12.43
CA THR A 73 -2.59 -10.82 -11.51
C THR A 73 -2.08 -9.38 -11.40
N TYR A 74 -1.38 -9.06 -10.31
CA TYR A 74 -0.85 -7.70 -10.10
C TYR A 74 0.10 -7.26 -11.24
N ASP A 75 0.92 -8.17 -11.77
CA ASP A 75 1.80 -7.87 -12.91
C ASP A 75 1.03 -7.59 -14.21
N GLU A 76 -0.16 -8.18 -14.38
CA GLU A 76 -1.00 -7.89 -15.55
C GLU A 76 -1.63 -6.49 -15.51
N LEU A 77 -1.61 -5.82 -14.35
CA LEU A 77 -1.97 -4.41 -14.23
C LEU A 77 -0.87 -3.48 -14.80
N GLY A 78 0.34 -4.02 -15.04
CA GLY A 78 1.45 -3.36 -15.71
C GLY A 78 2.30 -2.44 -14.83
N PRO A 79 3.40 -1.90 -15.39
CA PRO A 79 4.41 -1.15 -14.63
C PRO A 79 3.89 0.17 -14.05
N GLU A 80 2.92 0.81 -14.70
CA GLU A 80 2.36 2.07 -14.20
C GLU A 80 1.50 1.86 -12.95
N ALA A 81 0.93 0.66 -12.73
CA ALA A 81 0.25 0.33 -11.49
C ALA A 81 1.24 0.35 -10.31
N ALA A 82 2.36 -0.35 -10.42
CA ALA A 82 3.41 -0.35 -9.40
C ALA A 82 3.93 1.07 -9.09
N ARG A 83 4.13 1.88 -10.14
CA ARG A 83 4.55 3.27 -9.99
C ARG A 83 3.50 4.15 -9.33
N GLY A 84 2.23 3.97 -9.70
CA GLY A 84 1.13 4.74 -9.13
C GLY A 84 0.92 4.47 -7.66
N VAL A 85 0.95 3.19 -7.26
CA VAL A 85 0.86 2.76 -5.86
C VAL A 85 2.04 3.30 -5.05
N GLU A 86 3.27 3.18 -5.55
CA GLU A 86 4.44 3.77 -4.91
C GLU A 86 4.25 5.26 -4.62
N ARG A 87 3.85 6.03 -5.63
CA ARG A 87 3.68 7.49 -5.49
C ARG A 87 2.53 7.88 -4.58
N LEU A 88 1.49 7.04 -4.51
CA LEU A 88 0.34 7.26 -3.62
C LEU A 88 0.73 7.06 -2.15
N LEU A 89 1.46 5.99 -1.84
CA LEU A 89 1.76 5.59 -0.46
C LEU A 89 3.05 6.22 0.10
N ALA A 90 3.98 6.62 -0.78
CA ALA A 90 5.28 7.16 -0.37
C ALA A 90 5.21 8.35 0.60
N PRO A 91 4.29 9.33 0.47
CA PRO A 91 4.19 10.44 1.42
C PRO A 91 3.96 9.97 2.85
N TRP A 92 3.05 9.01 3.07
CA TRP A 92 2.80 8.47 4.40
C TRP A 92 4.02 7.74 4.95
N PHE A 93 4.68 6.90 4.14
CA PHE A 93 5.88 6.17 4.56
C PHE A 93 7.02 7.11 4.95
N ARG A 94 7.23 8.19 4.19
CA ARG A 94 8.30 9.18 4.46
C ARG A 94 8.02 10.05 5.68
N HIS A 95 6.76 10.44 5.89
CA HIS A 95 6.43 11.46 6.88
C HIS A 95 5.80 10.93 8.17
N LYS A 96 5.25 9.71 8.15
CA LYS A 96 4.49 9.18 9.29
C LYS A 96 5.04 7.84 9.81
N LEU A 97 5.53 6.95 8.95
CA LEU A 97 5.91 5.60 9.37
C LEU A 97 6.96 5.64 10.48
N VAL A 98 8.13 6.21 10.22
CA VAL A 98 9.25 6.24 11.18
C VAL A 98 8.99 7.19 12.36
N PRO A 99 8.57 8.47 12.16
CA PRO A 99 8.47 9.40 13.27
C PRO A 99 7.20 9.25 14.11
N VAL A 100 6.15 8.61 13.61
CA VAL A 100 4.84 8.55 14.29
C VAL A 100 4.42 7.10 14.56
N ALA A 101 4.33 6.26 13.53
CA ALA A 101 3.77 4.92 13.67
C ALA A 101 4.70 3.99 14.47
N LEU A 102 5.99 3.89 14.11
CA LEU A 102 6.92 2.99 14.81
C LEU A 102 7.06 3.31 16.31
N PRO A 103 7.14 4.57 16.77
CA PRO A 103 7.18 4.89 18.21
C PRO A 103 5.91 4.53 18.97
N ALA A 104 4.75 4.43 18.30
CA ALA A 104 3.48 4.02 18.91
C ALA A 104 3.38 2.50 19.13
N LEU A 105 4.22 1.71 18.46
CA LEU A 105 4.29 0.26 18.60
C LEU A 105 5.20 -0.12 19.75
N ASP A 106 4.66 -0.91 20.68
CA ASP A 106 5.33 -1.20 21.94
C ASP A 106 6.65 -1.98 21.74
N GLY A 107 7.78 -1.38 22.16
CA GLY A 107 9.11 -1.98 22.10
C GLY A 107 9.74 -2.12 20.70
N VAL A 108 9.06 -1.77 19.60
CA VAL A 108 9.56 -1.94 18.25
C VAL A 108 10.79 -1.08 18.00
N VAL A 109 10.76 0.20 18.33
CA VAL A 109 11.91 1.12 18.14
C VAL A 109 13.15 0.60 18.87
N ALA A 110 13.01 0.14 20.12
CA ALA A 110 14.13 -0.39 20.88
C ALA A 110 14.79 -1.61 20.22
N LYS A 111 13.99 -2.51 19.62
CA LYS A 111 14.51 -3.65 18.84
C LYS A 111 15.22 -3.19 17.58
N LEU A 112 14.64 -2.25 16.84
CA LEU A 112 15.22 -1.69 15.62
C LEU A 112 16.58 -1.01 15.88
N GLU A 113 16.70 -0.25 16.96
CA GLU A 113 17.98 0.41 17.38
C GLU A 113 19.07 -0.59 17.77
N GLN A 114 18.67 -1.75 18.32
CA GLN A 114 19.60 -2.83 18.68
C GLN A 114 20.04 -3.68 17.49
N GLY A 115 19.28 -3.68 16.40
CA GLY A 115 19.54 -4.49 15.21
C GLY A 115 18.50 -5.62 15.09
N ALA A 116 17.29 -5.29 14.70
CA ALA A 116 16.20 -6.23 14.46
C ALA A 116 16.29 -6.88 13.08
N ARG A 117 15.74 -8.08 12.94
CA ARG A 117 15.41 -8.66 11.64
C ARG A 117 13.97 -8.33 11.28
N VAL A 118 13.80 -7.65 10.15
CA VAL A 118 12.53 -7.05 9.70
C VAL A 118 12.10 -7.67 8.38
N ALA A 119 10.81 -7.99 8.23
CA ALA A 119 10.23 -8.34 6.94
C ALA A 119 9.10 -7.36 6.57
N ASP A 120 8.92 -7.14 5.26
CA ASP A 120 7.77 -6.46 4.68
C ASP A 120 7.19 -7.36 3.59
N LEU A 121 6.00 -7.91 3.80
CA LEU A 121 5.33 -8.77 2.84
C LEU A 121 4.35 -7.94 2.02
N GLY A 122 4.48 -8.00 0.68
CA GLY A 122 3.85 -7.06 -0.23
C GLY A 122 4.58 -5.71 -0.22
N CYS A 123 5.92 -5.75 -0.24
CA CYS A 123 6.75 -4.55 -0.04
C CYS A 123 6.69 -3.52 -1.19
N GLY A 124 6.07 -3.87 -2.31
CA GLY A 124 5.95 -3.00 -3.48
C GLY A 124 7.31 -2.46 -3.94
N ALA A 125 7.36 -1.16 -4.15
CA ALA A 125 8.60 -0.45 -4.53
C ALA A 125 9.59 -0.23 -3.37
N GLY A 126 9.37 -0.85 -2.21
CA GLY A 126 10.27 -0.89 -1.08
C GLY A 126 10.39 0.40 -0.27
N VAL A 127 9.58 1.42 -0.52
CA VAL A 127 9.73 2.75 0.10
C VAL A 127 9.67 2.68 1.63
N ALA A 128 8.72 1.94 2.19
CA ALA A 128 8.58 1.78 3.64
C ALA A 128 9.84 1.18 4.28
N LEU A 129 10.34 0.06 3.72
CA LEU A 129 11.58 -0.56 4.20
C LEU A 129 12.79 0.36 4.08
N LEU A 130 12.89 1.12 3.00
CA LEU A 130 14.01 2.04 2.80
C LEU A 130 14.00 3.17 3.83
N GLU A 131 12.84 3.69 4.23
CA GLU A 131 12.75 4.68 5.30
C GLU A 131 13.13 4.07 6.67
N ILE A 132 12.71 2.84 6.96
CA ILE A 132 13.12 2.12 8.17
C ILE A 132 14.65 1.86 8.13
N ALA A 133 15.20 1.43 6.99
CA ALA A 133 16.62 1.13 6.85
C ALA A 133 17.53 2.34 7.07
N LYS A 134 17.12 3.52 6.59
CA LYS A 134 17.83 4.79 6.82
C LYS A 134 17.85 5.15 8.31
N ALA A 135 16.71 4.97 8.99
CA ALA A 135 16.57 5.31 10.41
C ALA A 135 17.28 4.31 11.35
N TYR A 136 17.32 3.03 10.95
CA TYR A 136 17.82 1.94 11.79
C TYR A 136 18.88 1.10 11.05
N PRO A 137 20.08 1.64 10.82
CA PRO A 137 21.11 1.01 9.98
C PRO A 137 21.72 -0.28 10.55
N LYS A 138 21.44 -0.62 11.82
CA LYS A 138 21.88 -1.88 12.42
C LYS A 138 20.91 -3.04 12.12
N SER A 139 19.68 -2.73 11.73
CA SER A 139 18.66 -3.73 11.42
C SER A 139 18.87 -4.33 10.03
N GLU A 140 18.51 -5.60 9.87
CA GLU A 140 18.50 -6.33 8.61
C GLU A 140 17.06 -6.40 8.09
N LEU A 141 16.84 -5.89 6.87
CA LEU A 141 15.49 -5.76 6.32
C LEU A 141 15.31 -6.58 5.06
N HIS A 142 14.17 -7.27 4.96
CA HIS A 142 13.80 -8.15 3.85
C HIS A 142 12.44 -7.75 3.30
N GLY A 143 12.38 -7.34 2.03
CA GLY A 143 11.13 -7.08 1.32
C GLY A 143 10.75 -8.27 0.45
N TYR A 144 9.52 -8.69 0.52
CA TYR A 144 8.97 -9.79 -0.28
C TYR A 144 7.82 -9.28 -1.13
N ASP A 145 7.90 -9.48 -2.44
CA ASP A 145 6.82 -9.12 -3.37
C ASP A 145 6.72 -10.15 -4.49
N ILE A 146 5.54 -10.25 -5.11
CA ILE A 146 5.30 -11.13 -6.25
C ILE A 146 5.39 -10.40 -7.58
N SER A 147 5.34 -9.06 -7.57
CA SER A 147 5.37 -8.22 -8.77
C SER A 147 6.80 -7.93 -9.20
N GLN A 148 7.14 -8.33 -10.42
CA GLN A 148 8.44 -8.03 -11.00
C GLN A 148 8.64 -6.53 -11.22
N TYR A 149 7.59 -5.82 -11.63
CA TYR A 149 7.64 -4.35 -11.81
C TYR A 149 7.88 -3.63 -10.48
N ALA A 150 7.27 -4.09 -9.40
CA ALA A 150 7.48 -3.54 -8.07
C ALA A 150 8.92 -3.80 -7.58
N LEU A 151 9.44 -5.03 -7.76
CA LEU A 151 10.80 -5.39 -7.37
C LEU A 151 11.88 -4.66 -8.18
N GLU A 152 11.67 -4.43 -9.48
CA GLU A 152 12.56 -3.60 -10.31
C GLU A 152 12.62 -2.16 -9.76
N ARG A 153 11.47 -1.59 -9.39
CA ARG A 153 11.43 -0.27 -8.75
C ARG A 153 12.08 -0.26 -7.37
N ALA A 154 11.85 -1.30 -6.55
CA ALA A 154 12.48 -1.44 -5.24
C ALA A 154 14.02 -1.47 -5.34
N ALA A 155 14.56 -2.18 -6.34
CA ALA A 155 15.99 -2.21 -6.61
C ALA A 155 16.52 -0.83 -7.01
N ALA A 156 15.81 -0.10 -7.89
CA ALA A 156 16.18 1.25 -8.30
C ALA A 156 16.12 2.23 -7.11
N ASN A 157 15.07 2.16 -6.29
CA ASN A 157 14.91 2.99 -5.11
C ASN A 157 15.99 2.69 -4.05
N LYS A 158 16.36 1.43 -3.83
CA LYS A 158 17.48 1.04 -2.95
C LYS A 158 18.80 1.65 -3.41
N ALA A 159 19.08 1.56 -4.72
CA ALA A 159 20.29 2.16 -5.29
C ALA A 159 20.33 3.68 -5.08
N ALA A 160 19.20 4.36 -5.29
CA ALA A 160 19.08 5.80 -5.07
C ALA A 160 19.19 6.18 -3.57
N ALA A 161 18.66 5.34 -2.68
CA ALA A 161 18.73 5.56 -1.23
C ALA A 161 20.12 5.33 -0.64
N GLY A 162 20.98 4.56 -1.31
CA GLY A 162 22.35 4.27 -0.87
C GLY A 162 22.43 3.41 0.40
N VAL A 163 21.38 2.63 0.72
CA VAL A 163 21.34 1.75 1.89
C VAL A 163 21.80 0.34 1.52
N SER A 164 22.49 -0.34 2.45
CA SER A 164 23.03 -1.69 2.22
C SER A 164 22.31 -2.79 3.01
N ASN A 165 21.53 -2.41 4.02
CA ASN A 165 20.90 -3.31 4.98
C ASN A 165 19.49 -3.79 4.57
N VAL A 166 19.12 -3.66 3.29
CA VAL A 166 17.84 -4.14 2.73
C VAL A 166 18.12 -5.15 1.63
N THR A 167 17.35 -6.24 1.61
CA THR A 167 17.29 -7.21 0.50
C THR A 167 15.85 -7.37 0.02
N PHE A 168 15.65 -7.39 -1.29
CA PHE A 168 14.35 -7.66 -1.89
C PHE A 168 14.31 -9.05 -2.52
N HIS A 169 13.21 -9.76 -2.34
CA HIS A 169 13.00 -11.14 -2.74
C HIS A 169 11.76 -11.27 -3.62
N ASP A 170 11.86 -12.02 -4.70
CA ASP A 170 10.69 -12.51 -5.44
C ASP A 170 10.03 -13.61 -4.62
N ALA A 171 8.90 -13.32 -4.00
CA ALA A 171 8.20 -14.24 -3.11
C ALA A 171 7.68 -15.51 -3.82
N LYS A 172 7.59 -15.51 -5.16
CA LYS A 172 7.25 -16.70 -5.96
C LYS A 172 8.39 -17.73 -5.98
N VAL A 173 9.63 -17.27 -5.86
CA VAL A 173 10.84 -18.10 -5.95
C VAL A 173 11.48 -18.28 -4.58
N GLU A 174 11.53 -17.24 -3.79
CA GLU A 174 12.14 -17.19 -2.45
C GLU A 174 11.11 -16.65 -1.45
N PRO A 175 10.17 -17.48 -0.99
CA PRO A 175 9.15 -17.06 -0.03
C PRO A 175 9.76 -16.72 1.34
N MET A 176 9.04 -15.94 2.13
CA MET A 176 9.43 -15.59 3.49
C MET A 176 9.64 -16.86 4.34
N PRO A 177 10.79 -17.04 5.03
CA PRO A 177 11.07 -18.24 5.80
C PRO A 177 10.16 -18.35 7.03
N GLY A 178 9.65 -19.57 7.29
CA GLY A 178 8.79 -19.87 8.43
C GLY A 178 9.57 -20.37 9.65
N ASP A 179 10.65 -19.67 10.03
CA ASP A 179 11.63 -20.10 11.04
C ASP A 179 11.58 -19.29 12.34
N ALA A 180 10.53 -18.49 12.54
CA ALA A 180 10.33 -17.62 13.69
C ALA A 180 11.53 -16.67 13.94
N SER A 181 12.10 -16.12 12.87
CA SER A 181 13.34 -15.31 12.95
C SER A 181 13.13 -13.81 12.90
N PHE A 182 11.94 -13.31 12.52
CA PHE A 182 11.69 -11.88 12.41
C PHE A 182 11.20 -11.25 13.72
N ASP A 183 11.83 -10.14 14.10
CA ASP A 183 11.45 -9.32 15.25
C ASP A 183 10.25 -8.42 14.95
N PHE A 184 10.17 -7.96 13.70
CA PHE A 184 9.16 -7.03 13.23
C PHE A 184 8.76 -7.39 11.79
N ILE A 185 7.46 -7.48 11.54
CA ILE A 185 6.92 -7.70 10.20
C ILE A 185 5.93 -6.58 9.89
N THR A 186 5.91 -6.14 8.64
CA THR A 186 4.93 -5.19 8.11
C THR A 186 4.17 -5.79 6.94
N THR A 187 2.90 -5.40 6.80
CA THR A 187 2.09 -5.51 5.60
C THR A 187 1.36 -4.20 5.43
N LEU A 188 1.65 -3.50 4.34
CA LEU A 188 1.25 -2.11 4.18
C LEU A 188 0.43 -1.96 2.91
N ASP A 189 -0.89 -1.98 3.08
CA ASP A 189 -1.90 -1.81 2.02
C ASP A 189 -1.86 -2.93 0.97
N CYS A 190 -1.80 -4.21 1.41
CA CYS A 190 -1.62 -5.33 0.50
C CYS A 190 -2.39 -6.62 0.86
N ILE A 191 -2.87 -6.81 2.10
CA ILE A 191 -3.56 -8.05 2.49
C ILE A 191 -4.88 -8.20 1.71
N HIS A 192 -5.60 -7.12 1.52
CA HIS A 192 -6.90 -7.11 0.85
C HIS A 192 -6.84 -7.49 -0.64
N ASP A 193 -5.68 -7.38 -1.28
CA ASP A 193 -5.51 -7.68 -2.71
C ASP A 193 -4.76 -8.99 -2.99
N MET A 194 -4.30 -9.70 -1.95
CA MET A 194 -3.68 -11.02 -2.08
C MET A 194 -4.71 -12.07 -2.51
N ALA A 195 -4.30 -12.99 -3.40
CA ALA A 195 -5.16 -14.11 -3.79
C ALA A 195 -5.40 -15.09 -2.63
N HIS A 196 -4.41 -15.29 -1.77
CA HIS A 196 -4.46 -16.21 -0.63
C HIS A 196 -4.02 -15.51 0.67
N PRO A 197 -4.80 -14.51 1.16
CA PRO A 197 -4.45 -13.76 2.38
C PRO A 197 -4.38 -14.65 3.61
N SER A 198 -5.21 -15.69 3.72
CA SER A 198 -5.14 -16.66 4.82
C SER A 198 -3.81 -17.42 4.88
N ASP A 199 -3.24 -17.79 3.72
CA ASP A 199 -1.92 -18.44 3.64
C ASP A 199 -0.81 -17.44 3.99
N ALA A 200 -0.90 -16.21 3.50
CA ALA A 200 0.04 -15.14 3.82
C ALA A 200 0.07 -14.85 5.34
N ILE A 201 -1.08 -14.76 5.99
CA ILE A 201 -1.19 -14.53 7.43
C ILE A 201 -0.59 -15.71 8.22
N ARG A 202 -0.81 -16.97 7.77
CA ARG A 202 -0.16 -18.15 8.36
C ARG A 202 1.37 -18.14 8.16
N ALA A 203 1.84 -17.71 6.99
CA ALA A 203 3.28 -17.58 6.74
C ALA A 203 3.91 -16.52 7.67
N ILE A 204 3.26 -15.37 7.87
CA ILE A 204 3.67 -14.35 8.83
C ILE A 204 3.74 -14.93 10.25
N ARG A 205 2.70 -15.70 10.65
CA ARG A 205 2.67 -16.33 11.99
C ARG A 205 3.84 -17.28 12.22
N ASN A 206 4.24 -18.01 11.18
CA ASN A 206 5.39 -18.94 11.25
C ASN A 206 6.74 -18.21 11.23
N ALA A 207 6.82 -17.06 10.58
CA ALA A 207 8.04 -16.28 10.39
C ALA A 207 8.38 -15.37 11.58
N ILE A 208 7.37 -14.93 12.32
CA ILE A 208 7.53 -13.98 13.41
C ILE A 208 7.97 -14.65 14.71
N LYS A 209 8.89 -14.02 15.44
CA LYS A 209 9.30 -14.48 16.79
C LYS A 209 8.13 -14.44 17.78
N PRO A 210 8.17 -15.25 18.86
CA PRO A 210 7.13 -15.23 19.90
C PRO A 210 6.92 -13.86 20.54
N ASP A 211 7.96 -13.03 20.61
CA ASP A 211 7.93 -11.66 21.12
C ASP A 211 7.96 -10.61 19.98
N GLY A 212 7.78 -11.04 18.75
CA GLY A 212 7.74 -10.19 17.57
C GLY A 212 6.45 -9.38 17.46
N THR A 213 6.49 -8.36 16.63
CA THR A 213 5.35 -7.49 16.33
C THR A 213 5.07 -7.50 14.84
N TRP A 214 3.81 -7.75 14.46
CA TRP A 214 3.34 -7.52 13.11
C TRP A 214 2.50 -6.24 13.08
N PHE A 215 2.88 -5.31 12.20
CA PHE A 215 2.18 -4.07 11.95
C PHE A 215 1.48 -4.12 10.60
N ILE A 216 0.19 -3.91 10.62
CA ILE A 216 -0.67 -3.91 9.45
C ILE A 216 -1.18 -2.50 9.24
N ALA A 217 -1.05 -1.99 8.02
CA ALA A 217 -1.86 -0.88 7.51
C ALA A 217 -2.70 -1.43 6.37
N ASP A 218 -4.00 -1.16 6.39
CA ASP A 218 -4.90 -1.56 5.31
C ASP A 218 -6.06 -0.57 5.19
N ILE A 219 -6.90 -0.70 4.18
CA ILE A 219 -7.96 0.27 3.90
C ILE A 219 -8.93 0.36 5.09
N HIS A 220 -9.23 1.59 5.49
CA HIS A 220 -10.20 1.87 6.53
C HIS A 220 -11.62 1.67 6.00
N CYS A 221 -12.27 0.58 6.40
CA CYS A 221 -13.60 0.21 5.96
C CYS A 221 -14.40 -0.44 7.09
N GLY A 222 -15.74 -0.43 6.94
CA GLY A 222 -16.67 -1.22 7.76
C GLY A 222 -16.73 -2.67 7.29
N GLU A 223 -17.47 -3.49 8.03
CA GLU A 223 -17.61 -4.94 7.78
C GLU A 223 -18.75 -5.27 6.83
N SER A 224 -19.56 -4.27 6.47
CA SER A 224 -20.70 -4.41 5.55
C SER A 224 -20.87 -3.20 4.66
N LEU A 225 -21.68 -3.31 3.62
CA LEU A 225 -22.03 -2.17 2.77
C LEU A 225 -22.73 -1.06 3.58
N GLU A 226 -23.61 -1.45 4.50
CA GLU A 226 -24.35 -0.53 5.35
C GLU A 226 -23.39 0.28 6.22
N GLU A 227 -22.45 -0.38 6.89
CA GLU A 227 -21.43 0.29 7.71
C GLU A 227 -20.55 1.22 6.86
N ASN A 228 -20.12 0.78 5.68
CA ASN A 228 -19.34 1.61 4.77
C ASN A 228 -20.11 2.86 4.32
N LEU A 229 -21.42 2.76 4.09
CA LEU A 229 -22.27 3.89 3.76
C LEU A 229 -22.45 4.85 4.95
N GLU A 230 -22.60 4.33 6.18
CA GLU A 230 -22.70 5.11 7.41
C GLU A 230 -21.42 5.89 7.72
N MET A 231 -20.24 5.38 7.35
CA MET A 231 -18.97 6.09 7.46
C MET A 231 -18.92 7.37 6.62
N ALA A 232 -19.84 7.54 5.65
CA ALA A 232 -19.93 8.71 4.77
C ALA A 232 -18.62 9.10 4.08
N ASN A 233 -17.76 8.12 3.76
CA ASN A 233 -16.50 8.35 3.06
C ASN A 233 -16.77 8.75 1.61
N PRO A 234 -16.42 9.99 1.18
CA PRO A 234 -16.67 10.45 -0.18
C PRO A 234 -15.88 9.67 -1.24
N MET A 235 -14.81 8.98 -0.83
CA MET A 235 -13.98 8.15 -1.71
C MET A 235 -14.57 6.75 -1.93
N LEU A 236 -15.61 6.35 -1.20
CA LEU A 236 -16.15 4.99 -1.24
C LEU A 236 -16.50 4.49 -2.66
N PRO A 237 -17.16 5.27 -3.54
CA PRO A 237 -17.40 4.83 -4.91
C PRO A 237 -16.10 4.56 -5.70
N MET A 238 -15.06 5.35 -5.47
CA MET A 238 -13.76 5.17 -6.08
C MET A 238 -13.05 3.92 -5.53
N LEU A 239 -13.13 3.66 -4.21
CA LEU A 239 -12.55 2.45 -3.60
C LEU A 239 -13.17 1.18 -4.18
N TYR A 240 -14.49 1.12 -4.38
CA TYR A 240 -15.15 0.01 -5.07
C TYR A 240 -14.77 -0.09 -6.55
N GLY A 241 -14.59 1.05 -7.24
CA GLY A 241 -14.10 1.08 -8.62
C GLY A 241 -12.69 0.52 -8.75
N PHE A 242 -11.77 0.95 -7.88
CA PHE A 242 -10.43 0.39 -7.80
C PHE A 242 -10.44 -1.09 -7.41
N SER A 243 -11.33 -1.50 -6.52
CA SER A 243 -11.49 -2.89 -6.15
C SER A 243 -11.74 -3.76 -7.40
N VAL A 244 -12.74 -3.40 -8.20
CA VAL A 244 -13.08 -4.15 -9.43
C VAL A 244 -11.91 -4.20 -10.41
N LEU A 245 -11.20 -3.10 -10.60
CA LEU A 245 -10.14 -3.00 -11.60
C LEU A 245 -8.79 -3.56 -11.13
N CYS A 246 -8.49 -3.48 -9.84
CA CYS A 246 -7.19 -3.82 -9.25
C CYS A 246 -7.31 -4.84 -8.12
N CYS A 247 -7.74 -4.43 -6.93
CA CYS A 247 -7.55 -5.22 -5.71
C CYS A 247 -8.36 -6.52 -5.70
N MET A 248 -9.66 -6.47 -5.98
CA MET A 248 -10.48 -7.68 -6.10
C MET A 248 -10.08 -8.50 -7.33
N SER A 249 -9.69 -7.84 -8.43
CA SER A 249 -9.17 -8.53 -9.61
C SER A 249 -7.89 -9.32 -9.27
N SER A 250 -6.96 -8.73 -8.51
CA SER A 250 -5.76 -9.41 -8.01
C SER A 250 -6.10 -10.54 -7.04
N SER A 251 -6.97 -10.27 -6.07
CA SER A 251 -7.36 -11.27 -5.06
C SER A 251 -8.17 -12.43 -5.63
N LEU A 252 -8.74 -12.29 -6.82
CA LEU A 252 -9.40 -13.35 -7.60
C LEU A 252 -8.59 -13.79 -8.83
N SER A 253 -7.28 -13.53 -8.87
CA SER A 253 -6.43 -13.88 -10.01
C SER A 253 -6.17 -15.39 -10.16
N THR A 254 -6.61 -16.18 -9.19
CA THR A 254 -6.65 -17.65 -9.24
C THR A 254 -8.06 -18.16 -8.97
N PRO A 255 -8.44 -19.37 -9.45
CA PRO A 255 -9.77 -19.93 -9.18
C PRO A 255 -10.10 -20.09 -7.69
N GLU A 256 -9.09 -20.26 -6.84
CA GLU A 256 -9.21 -20.44 -5.39
C GLU A 256 -8.95 -19.14 -4.62
N GLY A 257 -8.88 -17.99 -5.30
CA GLY A 257 -8.66 -16.68 -4.68
C GLY A 257 -9.75 -16.33 -3.68
N GLU A 258 -9.37 -15.78 -2.52
CA GLU A 258 -10.32 -15.51 -1.41
C GLU A 258 -11.17 -14.25 -1.65
N GLY A 259 -10.74 -13.34 -2.53
CA GLY A 259 -11.54 -12.23 -3.05
C GLY A 259 -11.95 -11.20 -2.02
N LEU A 260 -11.05 -10.79 -1.11
CA LEU A 260 -11.34 -9.75 -0.13
C LEU A 260 -11.68 -8.42 -0.83
N GLY A 261 -10.81 -7.95 -1.73
CA GLY A 261 -10.96 -6.66 -2.40
C GLY A 261 -10.69 -5.47 -1.48
N THR A 262 -10.63 -4.27 -2.05
CA THR A 262 -10.18 -3.03 -1.38
C THR A 262 -10.85 -2.77 -0.03
N VAL A 263 -12.13 -3.04 0.11
CA VAL A 263 -12.90 -2.78 1.33
C VAL A 263 -13.32 -4.08 2.04
N GLY A 264 -12.54 -5.15 1.91
CA GLY A 264 -12.85 -6.47 2.47
C GLY A 264 -11.99 -6.88 3.66
N PHE A 265 -11.04 -6.05 4.09
CA PHE A 265 -10.15 -6.36 5.23
C PHE A 265 -10.31 -5.32 6.35
N GLY A 266 -11.56 -5.10 6.80
CA GLY A 266 -11.89 -4.24 7.93
C GLY A 266 -11.38 -4.79 9.26
N GLY A 267 -11.54 -3.99 10.33
CA GLY A 267 -10.97 -4.30 11.64
C GLY A 267 -11.43 -5.62 12.26
N ALA A 268 -12.70 -5.99 12.10
CA ALA A 268 -13.21 -7.28 12.60
C ALA A 268 -12.71 -8.45 11.75
N MET A 269 -12.65 -8.30 10.42
CA MET A 269 -12.07 -9.30 9.52
C MET A 269 -10.59 -9.51 9.82
N ALA A 270 -9.81 -8.43 9.95
CA ALA A 270 -8.39 -8.50 10.30
C ALA A 270 -8.17 -9.22 11.63
N LYS A 271 -8.97 -8.87 12.66
CA LYS A 271 -8.90 -9.53 13.98
C LYS A 271 -9.28 -11.02 13.90
N LYS A 272 -10.29 -11.36 13.11
CA LYS A 272 -10.72 -12.75 12.91
C LYS A 272 -9.62 -13.57 12.24
N MET A 273 -9.12 -13.12 11.08
CA MET A 273 -8.12 -13.87 10.30
C MET A 273 -6.80 -14.03 11.05
N THR A 274 -6.36 -12.97 11.76
CA THR A 274 -5.14 -13.05 12.59
C THR A 274 -5.33 -13.99 13.77
N GLY A 275 -6.49 -13.97 14.43
CA GLY A 275 -6.83 -14.91 15.51
C GLY A 275 -6.86 -16.37 15.06
N GLU A 276 -7.46 -16.65 13.90
CA GLU A 276 -7.49 -17.98 13.28
C GLU A 276 -6.08 -18.51 12.94
N ALA A 277 -5.15 -17.61 12.61
CA ALA A 277 -3.74 -17.95 12.40
C ALA A 277 -2.93 -18.13 13.70
N GLY A 278 -3.51 -17.88 14.88
CA GLY A 278 -2.88 -18.10 16.17
C GLY A 278 -2.15 -16.89 16.77
N PHE A 279 -2.53 -15.68 16.35
CA PHE A 279 -2.16 -14.46 17.05
C PHE A 279 -3.13 -14.22 18.23
N SER A 280 -2.61 -13.78 19.37
CA SER A 280 -3.41 -13.63 20.59
C SER A 280 -3.69 -12.19 20.98
N LYS A 281 -2.93 -11.23 20.44
CA LYS A 281 -3.08 -9.81 20.74
C LYS A 281 -3.35 -9.03 19.46
N PHE A 282 -4.36 -8.16 19.54
CA PHE A 282 -4.76 -7.29 18.43
C PHE A 282 -5.11 -5.92 18.99
N LYS A 283 -4.42 -4.89 18.52
CA LYS A 283 -4.63 -3.50 18.95
C LYS A 283 -4.77 -2.60 17.73
N MET A 284 -5.78 -1.76 17.72
CA MET A 284 -5.94 -0.72 16.72
C MET A 284 -5.19 0.55 17.14
N HIS A 285 -4.59 1.21 16.16
CA HIS A 285 -3.97 2.52 16.32
C HIS A 285 -4.68 3.54 15.43
N ASP A 286 -4.75 4.78 15.90
CA ASP A 286 -5.22 5.92 15.12
C ASP A 286 -4.04 6.86 14.84
N PHE A 287 -3.77 7.08 13.55
CA PHE A 287 -2.72 7.99 13.08
C PHE A 287 -3.31 9.16 12.26
N ASP A 288 -4.60 9.46 12.47
CA ASP A 288 -5.30 10.54 11.77
C ASP A 288 -5.20 10.40 10.24
N ASN A 289 -5.44 9.17 9.75
CA ASN A 289 -5.46 8.86 8.33
C ASN A 289 -6.85 8.36 7.93
N PRO A 290 -7.59 9.10 7.11
CA PRO A 290 -8.95 8.72 6.74
C PRO A 290 -9.02 7.53 5.76
N LEU A 291 -7.89 7.18 5.12
CA LEU A 291 -7.85 6.10 4.12
C LEU A 291 -7.47 4.76 4.70
N ASN A 292 -6.60 4.72 5.73
CA ASN A 292 -6.08 3.47 6.27
C ASN A 292 -6.42 3.31 7.75
N ALA A 293 -6.69 2.07 8.14
CA ALA A 293 -6.72 1.58 9.50
C ALA A 293 -5.39 0.88 9.82
N TYR A 294 -5.00 0.87 11.09
CA TYR A 294 -3.69 0.39 11.53
C TYR A 294 -3.85 -0.60 12.69
N TYR A 295 -3.20 -1.74 12.56
CA TYR A 295 -3.30 -2.81 13.56
C TYR A 295 -1.91 -3.26 14.00
N GLU A 296 -1.73 -3.39 15.31
CA GLU A 296 -0.59 -4.05 15.94
C GLU A 296 -1.03 -5.43 16.38
N VAL A 297 -0.35 -6.46 15.87
CA VAL A 297 -0.68 -7.86 16.10
C VAL A 297 0.51 -8.58 16.71
N ARG A 298 0.26 -9.43 17.72
CA ARG A 298 1.31 -10.19 18.39
C ARG A 298 0.86 -11.62 18.68
N VAL A 299 1.84 -12.49 18.85
CA VAL A 299 1.66 -13.90 19.22
C VAL A 299 1.09 -14.04 20.61
#